data_1dd20dd87fa49bd0887976354b91c636
#
_entry.id   1dd20dd87fa49bd0887976354b91c636
#
_cell.length_a   1.000
_cell.length_b   1.000
_cell.length_c   1.000
_cell.angle_alpha   90.00
_cell.angle_beta   90.00
_cell.angle_gamma   90.00
#
_symmetry.space_group_name_H-M   'P 1'
#
loop_
_entity.id
_entity.type
_entity.pdbx_description
1 polymer ?
#
loop_
_entity_poly.entity_id
_entity_poly.type
_entity_poly.pdbx_seq_one_letter_code
_entity_poly.pdbx_strand_id
1 'polypeptide(L)'
;EGWKFMEKNYPQHMIFHEPLNRKVVGVKCYNIVETRKPEEKLRRLVEEEPKDELIASTQSVLKIVNEHACLSLENFGVFGSLLHGFYHPKYSDIDLIVYGRQNVAQICETLQELYKNSGSPLKNEFESDEPIRGKVWRFKNISPKEYVWHQQRKTIYAVFHDESSKRAIKVEFEPVKEWKEIQNEYGDIKKITWRGWVKALACIREDVDGSFMPSVYRVEVLELLEGPKVDDIERVISYLEEFRMQAWKDEKVYVEGNLEKVETQRGSFHQITLTYGPRYYEQVIKVLEHV
;
A
#
# COMPACT_ATOMS: atom_id res chain seq x y z
N GLU A 1 -17.03 2.41 -8.81
CA GLU A 1 -17.40 3.25 -9.97
C GLU A 1 -16.47 2.99 -11.16
N GLY A 2 -15.12 3.02 -10.99
CA GLY A 2 -14.14 2.82 -12.05
C GLY A 2 -14.28 1.52 -12.83
N TRP A 3 -14.56 0.39 -12.15
CA TRP A 3 -14.79 -0.88 -12.82
C TRP A 3 -15.95 -0.83 -13.82
N LYS A 4 -17.11 -0.30 -13.39
CA LYS A 4 -18.28 -0.14 -14.27
C LYS A 4 -18.01 0.81 -15.43
N PHE A 5 -17.20 1.85 -15.18
CA PHE A 5 -16.76 2.78 -16.23
C PHE A 5 -15.91 2.06 -17.28
N MET A 6 -14.92 1.26 -16.84
CA MET A 6 -14.09 0.48 -17.75
C MET A 6 -14.90 -0.55 -18.53
N GLU A 7 -15.78 -1.29 -17.87
CA GLU A 7 -16.62 -2.30 -18.50
C GLU A 7 -17.57 -1.71 -19.56
N LYS A 8 -18.09 -0.51 -19.30
CA LYS A 8 -19.00 0.19 -20.21
C LYS A 8 -18.27 0.86 -21.39
N ASN A 9 -17.15 1.54 -21.13
CA ASN A 9 -16.50 2.41 -22.12
C ASN A 9 -15.29 1.77 -22.80
N TYR A 10 -14.66 0.80 -22.15
CA TYR A 10 -13.43 0.14 -22.62
C TYR A 10 -13.49 -1.40 -22.45
N PRO A 11 -14.54 -2.08 -22.94
CA PRO A 11 -14.73 -3.53 -22.74
C PRO A 11 -13.57 -4.36 -23.30
N GLN A 12 -12.83 -3.87 -24.30
CA GLN A 12 -11.64 -4.52 -24.86
C GLN A 12 -10.47 -4.64 -23.87
N HIS A 13 -10.49 -3.88 -22.78
CA HIS A 13 -9.51 -3.95 -21.70
C HIS A 13 -9.96 -4.83 -20.53
N MET A 14 -11.15 -5.42 -20.60
CA MET A 14 -11.67 -6.36 -19.61
C MET A 14 -11.23 -7.78 -19.97
N ILE A 15 -10.09 -8.21 -19.44
CA ILE A 15 -9.44 -9.49 -19.76
C ILE A 15 -9.77 -10.51 -18.66
N PHE A 16 -10.13 -11.74 -19.05
CA PHE A 16 -10.22 -12.84 -18.08
C PHE A 16 -8.83 -13.36 -17.76
N HIS A 17 -8.47 -13.33 -16.48
CA HIS A 17 -7.19 -13.83 -15.97
C HIS A 17 -7.42 -15.21 -15.36
N GLU A 18 -6.99 -16.25 -16.03
CA GLU A 18 -7.26 -17.66 -15.65
C GLU A 18 -6.80 -18.00 -14.22
N PRO A 19 -5.54 -17.74 -13.80
CA PRO A 19 -5.10 -18.01 -12.44
C PRO A 19 -5.96 -17.35 -11.38
N LEU A 20 -6.35 -16.09 -11.56
CA LEU A 20 -7.21 -15.37 -10.63
C LEU A 20 -8.69 -15.75 -10.76
N ASN A 21 -9.06 -16.47 -11.80
CA ASN A 21 -10.42 -16.88 -12.13
C ASN A 21 -11.42 -15.71 -12.10
N ARG A 22 -10.99 -14.57 -12.59
CA ARG A 22 -11.79 -13.33 -12.65
C ARG A 22 -11.36 -12.41 -13.79
N LYS A 23 -12.24 -11.48 -14.16
CA LYS A 23 -11.86 -10.39 -15.05
C LYS A 23 -10.91 -9.42 -14.35
N VAL A 24 -9.95 -8.90 -15.10
CA VAL A 24 -9.03 -7.83 -14.68
C VAL A 24 -8.99 -6.76 -15.77
N VAL A 25 -8.57 -5.55 -15.40
CA VAL A 25 -8.27 -4.53 -16.40
C VAL A 25 -6.85 -4.77 -16.92
N GLY A 26 -6.71 -4.88 -18.23
CA GLY A 26 -5.44 -5.16 -18.86
C GLY A 26 -5.32 -4.52 -20.24
N VAL A 27 -4.09 -4.43 -20.73
CA VAL A 27 -3.78 -3.93 -22.08
C VAL A 27 -2.85 -4.90 -22.78
N LYS A 28 -3.06 -5.12 -24.08
CA LYS A 28 -2.15 -5.93 -24.89
C LYS A 28 -0.89 -5.13 -25.17
N CYS A 29 0.30 -5.77 -25.07
CA CYS A 29 1.59 -5.09 -25.23
C CYS A 29 1.70 -4.23 -26.49
N TYR A 30 1.14 -4.68 -27.61
CA TYR A 30 1.15 -3.93 -28.86
C TYR A 30 0.25 -2.69 -28.90
N ASN A 31 -0.61 -2.51 -27.90
CA ASN A 31 -1.44 -1.30 -27.72
C ASN A 31 -0.79 -0.30 -26.76
N ILE A 32 0.39 -0.60 -26.21
CA ILE A 32 1.12 0.33 -25.33
C ILE A 32 1.83 1.34 -26.23
N VAL A 33 1.45 2.61 -26.09
CA VAL A 33 2.03 3.72 -26.87
C VAL A 33 3.21 4.35 -26.16
N GLU A 34 3.15 4.39 -24.83
CA GLU A 34 4.18 5.05 -23.99
C GLU A 34 4.33 4.29 -22.66
N THR A 35 5.57 4.17 -22.21
CA THR A 35 5.90 3.68 -20.85
C THR A 35 6.60 4.80 -20.11
N ARG A 36 6.09 5.17 -18.95
CA ARG A 36 6.67 6.19 -18.06
C ARG A 36 7.35 5.52 -16.90
N LYS A 37 8.64 5.81 -16.73
CA LYS A 37 9.44 5.23 -15.67
C LYS A 37 9.60 6.22 -14.52
N PRO A 38 9.22 5.81 -13.30
CA PRO A 38 9.26 6.66 -12.12
C PRO A 38 10.65 7.26 -11.84
N GLU A 39 11.70 6.45 -11.94
CA GLU A 39 13.08 6.85 -11.69
C GLU A 39 13.60 7.84 -12.72
N GLU A 40 13.26 7.67 -14.00
CA GLU A 40 13.67 8.60 -15.06
C GLU A 40 12.98 9.95 -14.91
N LYS A 41 11.68 9.93 -14.52
CA LYS A 41 10.93 11.16 -14.29
C LYS A 41 11.45 11.90 -13.06
N LEU A 42 11.75 11.19 -11.97
CA LEU A 42 12.30 11.77 -10.75
C LEU A 42 13.65 12.45 -11.02
N ARG A 43 14.54 11.78 -11.73
CA ARG A 43 15.86 12.33 -12.09
C ARG A 43 15.72 13.69 -12.79
N ARG A 44 14.83 13.79 -13.78
CA ARG A 44 14.57 15.07 -14.48
C ARG A 44 14.03 16.14 -13.54
N LEU A 45 13.11 15.78 -12.62
CA LEU A 45 12.56 16.73 -11.66
C LEU A 45 13.59 17.26 -10.66
N VAL A 46 14.66 16.49 -10.39
CA VAL A 46 15.72 16.89 -9.45
C VAL A 46 16.85 17.65 -10.15
N GLU A 47 17.17 17.32 -11.40
CA GLU A 47 18.24 17.96 -12.20
C GLU A 47 17.84 19.32 -12.76
N GLU A 48 16.52 19.54 -12.98
CA GLU A 48 16.01 20.81 -13.51
C GLU A 48 15.70 21.81 -12.38
N GLU A 49 15.80 23.10 -12.68
CA GLU A 49 15.30 24.15 -11.79
C GLU A 49 13.80 23.94 -11.54
N PRO A 50 13.32 24.09 -10.29
CA PRO A 50 11.92 23.85 -9.97
C PRO A 50 11.00 24.83 -10.70
N LYS A 51 10.05 24.31 -11.46
CA LYS A 51 9.11 25.09 -12.26
C LYS A 51 7.99 25.73 -11.42
N ASP A 52 7.74 25.14 -10.25
CA ASP A 52 6.69 25.57 -9.33
C ASP A 52 6.97 25.09 -7.90
N GLU A 53 6.09 25.53 -6.98
CA GLU A 53 6.21 25.26 -5.56
C GLU A 53 6.17 23.77 -5.20
N LEU A 54 5.39 22.93 -5.92
CA LEU A 54 5.30 21.50 -5.62
C LEU A 54 6.59 20.77 -6.00
N ILE A 55 7.19 21.14 -7.12
CA ILE A 55 8.49 20.57 -7.53
C ILE A 55 9.59 20.98 -6.55
N ALA A 56 9.61 22.26 -6.12
CA ALA A 56 10.56 22.74 -5.11
C ALA A 56 10.40 21.97 -3.78
N SER A 57 9.14 21.76 -3.33
CA SER A 57 8.85 20.97 -2.14
C SER A 57 9.28 19.50 -2.30
N THR A 58 9.06 18.90 -3.48
CA THR A 58 9.50 17.53 -3.78
C THR A 58 11.02 17.38 -3.67
N GLN A 59 11.78 18.33 -4.24
CA GLN A 59 13.24 18.36 -4.14
C GLN A 59 13.69 18.54 -2.67
N SER A 60 13.00 19.38 -1.90
CA SER A 60 13.28 19.61 -0.47
C SER A 60 13.04 18.35 0.37
N VAL A 61 11.93 17.65 0.16
CA VAL A 61 11.61 16.38 0.83
C VAL A 61 12.69 15.35 0.55
N LEU A 62 13.05 15.17 -0.73
CA LEU A 62 14.10 14.22 -1.13
C LEU A 62 15.45 14.53 -0.48
N LYS A 63 15.83 15.82 -0.44
CA LYS A 63 17.06 16.26 0.20
C LYS A 63 17.07 15.88 1.68
N ILE A 64 16.01 16.24 2.43
CA ILE A 64 15.88 15.92 3.85
C ILE A 64 15.99 14.41 4.09
N VAL A 65 15.24 13.63 3.32
CA VAL A 65 15.22 12.18 3.50
C VAL A 65 16.55 11.55 3.13
N ASN A 66 17.18 11.95 2.02
CA ASN A 66 18.49 11.42 1.61
C ASN A 66 19.60 11.72 2.61
N GLU A 67 19.60 12.94 3.18
CA GLU A 67 20.60 13.33 4.20
C GLU A 67 20.49 12.47 5.47
N HIS A 68 19.30 12.03 5.84
CA HIS A 68 19.07 11.24 7.05
C HIS A 68 19.12 9.73 6.79
N ALA A 69 18.58 9.27 5.66
CA ALA A 69 18.49 7.84 5.34
C ALA A 69 19.77 7.28 4.69
N CYS A 70 20.73 8.12 4.31
CA CYS A 70 21.91 7.71 3.53
C CYS A 70 21.56 6.90 2.26
N LEU A 71 20.42 7.22 1.65
CA LEU A 71 19.98 6.63 0.39
C LEU A 71 20.37 7.54 -0.78
N SER A 72 20.47 6.96 -1.98
CA SER A 72 20.72 7.70 -3.20
C SER A 72 19.43 7.94 -3.99
N LEU A 73 19.46 8.90 -4.92
CA LEU A 73 18.34 9.18 -5.81
C LEU A 73 17.85 7.95 -6.59
N GLU A 74 18.75 6.99 -6.86
CA GLU A 74 18.45 5.75 -7.58
C GLU A 74 17.53 4.80 -6.78
N ASN A 75 17.43 5.00 -5.46
CA ASN A 75 16.54 4.23 -4.61
C ASN A 75 15.09 4.74 -4.66
N PHE A 76 14.84 5.84 -5.39
CA PHE A 76 13.55 6.49 -5.46
C PHE A 76 13.00 6.60 -6.88
N GLY A 77 11.71 6.79 -6.95
CA GLY A 77 10.97 7.18 -8.14
C GLY A 77 9.88 8.17 -7.77
N VAL A 78 9.27 8.80 -8.75
CA VAL A 78 8.06 9.61 -8.56
C VAL A 78 6.86 8.88 -9.13
N PHE A 79 5.70 9.00 -8.47
CA PHE A 79 4.47 8.31 -8.83
C PHE A 79 3.30 9.29 -9.03
N GLY A 80 2.09 8.77 -9.19
CA GLY A 80 0.86 9.56 -9.21
C GLY A 80 0.84 10.68 -10.24
N SER A 81 0.33 11.82 -9.84
CA SER A 81 0.14 12.98 -10.71
C SER A 81 1.46 13.59 -11.22
N LEU A 82 2.52 13.53 -10.42
CA LEU A 82 3.85 14.00 -10.79
C LEU A 82 4.46 13.16 -11.92
N LEU A 83 4.35 11.82 -11.87
CA LEU A 83 4.82 10.93 -12.92
C LEU A 83 4.13 11.23 -14.25
N HIS A 84 2.82 11.42 -14.20
CA HIS A 84 2.01 11.62 -15.40
C HIS A 84 1.94 13.06 -15.90
N GLY A 85 2.39 14.02 -15.10
CA GLY A 85 2.46 15.44 -15.48
C GLY A 85 1.13 16.18 -15.47
N PHE A 86 0.12 15.64 -14.76
CA PHE A 86 -1.17 16.32 -14.57
C PHE A 86 -1.39 16.84 -13.12
N TYR A 87 -0.30 16.95 -12.36
CA TYR A 87 -0.35 17.52 -11.01
C TYR A 87 -0.75 19.01 -11.04
N HIS A 88 -1.32 19.44 -9.92
CA HIS A 88 -1.62 20.86 -9.68
C HIS A 88 -0.69 21.40 -8.59
N PRO A 89 0.09 22.47 -8.82
CA PRO A 89 1.09 22.96 -7.88
C PRO A 89 0.56 23.21 -6.46
N LYS A 90 -0.69 23.66 -6.33
CA LYS A 90 -1.30 24.02 -5.04
C LYS A 90 -2.10 22.91 -4.35
N TYR A 91 -2.48 21.85 -5.05
CA TYR A 91 -3.44 20.85 -4.53
C TYR A 91 -2.96 19.42 -4.56
N SER A 92 -1.99 19.10 -5.43
CA SER A 92 -1.47 17.74 -5.50
C SER A 92 -0.55 17.43 -4.32
N ASP A 93 -0.53 16.15 -3.97
CA ASP A 93 0.37 15.55 -3.00
C ASP A 93 1.69 15.15 -3.66
N ILE A 94 2.66 14.74 -2.86
CA ILE A 94 3.95 14.23 -3.31
C ILE A 94 3.95 12.71 -3.12
N ASP A 95 3.91 11.97 -4.24
CA ASP A 95 3.96 10.51 -4.25
C ASP A 95 5.36 10.06 -4.68
N LEU A 96 6.15 9.49 -3.77
CA LEU A 96 7.49 8.97 -4.02
C LEU A 96 7.47 7.44 -3.94
N ILE A 97 8.14 6.78 -4.87
CA ILE A 97 8.43 5.34 -4.79
C ILE A 97 9.74 5.14 -4.04
N VAL A 98 9.79 4.12 -3.20
CA VAL A 98 11.01 3.60 -2.56
C VAL A 98 11.23 2.17 -3.01
N TYR A 99 12.32 1.92 -3.72
CA TYR A 99 12.64 0.60 -4.27
C TYR A 99 13.38 -0.27 -3.27
N GLY A 100 12.89 -1.48 -3.03
CA GLY A 100 13.55 -2.52 -2.26
C GLY A 100 13.24 -2.55 -0.77
N ARG A 101 13.16 -3.77 -0.21
CA ARG A 101 12.81 -4.00 1.20
C ARG A 101 13.72 -3.28 2.18
N GLN A 102 15.03 -3.32 1.92
CA GLN A 102 16.02 -2.69 2.80
C GLN A 102 15.88 -1.17 2.80
N ASN A 103 15.68 -0.56 1.64
CA ASN A 103 15.52 0.88 1.51
C ASN A 103 14.20 1.35 2.15
N VAL A 104 13.13 0.56 2.01
CA VAL A 104 11.84 0.82 2.68
C VAL A 104 12.01 0.80 4.19
N ALA A 105 12.71 -0.21 4.74
CA ALA A 105 12.99 -0.28 6.19
C ALA A 105 13.76 0.95 6.66
N GLN A 106 14.77 1.37 5.90
CA GLN A 106 15.57 2.55 6.21
C GLN A 106 14.76 3.86 6.17
N ILE A 107 13.84 4.00 5.21
CA ILE A 107 12.90 5.13 5.17
C ILE A 107 11.98 5.12 6.38
N CYS A 108 11.45 3.97 6.76
CA CYS A 108 10.59 3.85 7.94
C CYS A 108 11.31 4.30 9.22
N GLU A 109 12.55 3.86 9.42
CA GLU A 109 13.38 4.27 10.56
C GLU A 109 13.65 5.79 10.53
N THR A 110 14.06 6.31 9.38
CA THR A 110 14.34 7.73 9.17
C THR A 110 13.11 8.60 9.47
N LEU A 111 11.94 8.22 8.97
CA LEU A 111 10.72 8.97 9.22
C LEU A 111 10.30 8.91 10.69
N GLN A 112 10.51 7.78 11.38
CA GLN A 112 10.27 7.68 12.83
C GLN A 112 11.14 8.68 13.62
N GLU A 113 12.40 8.83 13.24
CA GLU A 113 13.31 9.80 13.86
C GLU A 113 12.89 11.24 13.55
N LEU A 114 12.58 11.53 12.30
CA LEU A 114 12.13 12.85 11.87
C LEU A 114 10.82 13.26 12.55
N TYR A 115 9.87 12.34 12.75
CA TYR A 115 8.60 12.63 13.44
C TYR A 115 8.80 12.99 14.92
N LYS A 116 9.81 12.41 15.58
CA LYS A 116 10.15 12.73 16.98
C LYS A 116 10.84 14.08 17.14
N ASN A 117 11.47 14.57 16.08
CA ASN A 117 12.16 15.86 16.08
C ASN A 117 11.14 17.01 15.88
N SER A 118 10.96 17.83 16.91
CA SER A 118 10.04 18.99 16.85
C SER A 118 10.40 19.99 15.75
N GLY A 119 11.69 20.15 15.43
CA GLY A 119 12.19 21.03 14.37
C GLY A 119 12.13 20.43 12.96
N SER A 120 11.76 19.18 12.80
CA SER A 120 11.61 18.56 11.49
C SER A 120 10.39 19.13 10.75
N PRO A 121 10.51 19.48 9.47
CA PRO A 121 9.35 19.88 8.66
C PRO A 121 8.49 18.70 8.21
N LEU A 122 8.97 17.43 8.39
CA LEU A 122 8.21 16.21 8.12
C LEU A 122 7.59 15.69 9.42
N LYS A 123 6.26 15.54 9.41
CA LYS A 123 5.46 15.04 10.53
C LYS A 123 4.64 13.83 10.10
N ASN A 124 4.24 12.99 11.05
CA ASN A 124 3.32 11.90 10.76
C ASN A 124 1.96 12.46 10.31
N GLU A 125 1.41 11.96 9.21
CA GLU A 125 0.10 12.39 8.70
C GLU A 125 -1.01 12.20 9.75
N PHE A 126 -0.92 11.14 10.55
CA PHE A 126 -1.88 10.79 11.59
C PHE A 126 -1.41 11.14 13.01
N GLU A 127 -0.57 12.18 13.17
CA GLU A 127 -0.23 12.71 14.50
C GLU A 127 -1.50 13.04 15.33
N SER A 128 -2.60 13.31 14.63
CA SER A 128 -3.94 13.48 15.18
C SER A 128 -4.99 12.76 14.31
N ASP A 129 -6.28 12.88 14.69
CA ASP A 129 -7.42 12.36 13.91
C ASP A 129 -7.86 13.28 12.76
N GLU A 130 -7.16 14.40 12.54
CA GLU A 130 -7.52 15.42 11.54
C GLU A 130 -7.76 14.85 10.14
N PRO A 131 -6.96 13.91 9.64
CA PRO A 131 -7.14 13.34 8.30
C PRO A 131 -8.50 12.65 8.08
N ILE A 132 -9.16 12.20 9.16
CA ILE A 132 -10.48 11.54 9.08
C ILE A 132 -11.60 12.34 9.73
N ARG A 133 -11.28 13.48 10.36
CA ARG A 133 -12.27 14.33 11.06
C ARG A 133 -13.34 14.83 10.10
N GLY A 134 -14.60 14.64 10.47
CA GLY A 134 -15.75 15.04 9.67
C GLY A 134 -16.08 14.13 8.48
N LYS A 135 -15.26 13.11 8.22
CA LYS A 135 -15.57 12.11 7.19
C LYS A 135 -16.61 11.11 7.67
N VAL A 136 -17.49 10.68 6.77
CA VAL A 136 -18.45 9.60 7.08
C VAL A 136 -17.69 8.29 7.18
N TRP A 137 -17.66 7.72 8.40
CA TRP A 137 -16.98 6.45 8.63
C TRP A 137 -17.81 5.28 8.10
N ARG A 138 -17.22 4.42 7.30
CA ARG A 138 -17.91 3.33 6.60
C ARG A 138 -17.42 1.93 6.99
N PHE A 139 -16.19 1.81 7.48
CA PHE A 139 -15.66 0.51 7.92
C PHE A 139 -16.44 0.01 9.14
N LYS A 140 -16.90 -1.25 9.08
CA LYS A 140 -17.77 -1.83 10.12
C LYS A 140 -16.98 -2.46 11.27
N ASN A 141 -15.79 -2.99 10.97
CA ASN A 141 -15.03 -3.84 11.91
C ASN A 141 -13.77 -3.17 12.45
N ILE A 142 -13.56 -1.92 12.14
CA ILE A 142 -12.53 -1.07 12.71
C ILE A 142 -13.11 0.31 12.98
N SER A 143 -12.96 0.79 14.20
CA SER A 143 -13.43 2.12 14.59
C SER A 143 -12.48 3.21 14.07
N PRO A 144 -12.93 4.49 13.99
CA PRO A 144 -12.04 5.60 13.65
C PRO A 144 -10.79 5.68 14.54
N LYS A 145 -10.93 5.43 15.85
CA LYS A 145 -9.81 5.45 16.79
C LYS A 145 -8.81 4.34 16.54
N GLU A 146 -9.27 3.10 16.32
CA GLU A 146 -8.41 1.98 15.95
C GLU A 146 -7.70 2.25 14.62
N TYR A 147 -8.42 2.81 13.64
CA TYR A 147 -7.84 3.16 12.34
C TYR A 147 -6.72 4.18 12.49
N VAL A 148 -6.94 5.29 13.19
CA VAL A 148 -5.90 6.30 13.44
C VAL A 148 -4.70 5.69 14.12
N TRP A 149 -4.91 4.86 15.16
CA TRP A 149 -3.83 4.16 15.84
C TRP A 149 -3.00 3.30 14.88
N HIS A 150 -3.63 2.55 13.98
CA HIS A 150 -2.93 1.78 12.96
C HIS A 150 -2.17 2.68 11.99
N GLN A 151 -2.78 3.80 11.54
CA GLN A 151 -2.13 4.71 10.60
C GLN A 151 -0.91 5.40 11.22
N GLN A 152 -0.96 5.76 12.51
CA GLN A 152 0.18 6.37 13.23
C GLN A 152 1.43 5.49 13.21
N ARG A 153 1.25 4.17 13.17
CA ARG A 153 2.34 3.19 13.14
C ARG A 153 2.98 3.03 11.76
N LYS A 154 2.30 3.48 10.70
CA LYS A 154 2.78 3.38 9.32
C LYS A 154 3.72 4.53 9.02
N THR A 155 5.00 4.23 8.97
CA THR A 155 6.05 5.22 8.75
C THR A 155 6.40 5.36 7.28
N ILE A 156 5.38 5.48 6.43
CA ILE A 156 5.45 5.76 4.99
C ILE A 156 4.57 6.93 4.59
N TYR A 157 3.81 7.52 5.53
CA TYR A 157 2.93 8.65 5.30
C TYR A 157 3.37 9.85 6.12
N ALA A 158 3.67 10.94 5.45
CA ALA A 158 4.13 12.17 6.08
C ALA A 158 3.32 13.38 5.63
N VAL A 159 3.42 14.45 6.40
CA VAL A 159 3.05 15.80 5.97
C VAL A 159 4.30 16.67 6.00
N PHE A 160 4.64 17.26 4.88
CA PHE A 160 5.71 18.22 4.75
C PHE A 160 5.17 19.64 4.97
N HIS A 161 5.67 20.31 6.01
CA HIS A 161 5.37 21.71 6.28
C HIS A 161 6.37 22.58 5.52
N ASP A 162 5.96 23.06 4.35
CA ASP A 162 6.78 23.95 3.54
C ASP A 162 6.63 25.40 4.03
N GLU A 163 7.66 25.91 4.66
CA GLU A 163 7.70 27.29 5.17
C GLU A 163 7.65 28.34 4.04
N SER A 164 8.18 28.00 2.85
CA SER A 164 8.25 28.92 1.72
C SER A 164 6.88 29.20 1.10
N SER A 165 6.09 28.17 0.89
CA SER A 165 4.72 28.25 0.37
C SER A 165 3.67 28.36 1.46
N LYS A 166 4.05 28.20 2.74
CA LYS A 166 3.15 28.12 3.92
C LYS A 166 2.10 27.01 3.77
N ARG A 167 2.48 25.92 3.15
CA ARG A 167 1.58 24.82 2.83
C ARG A 167 2.00 23.55 3.58
N ALA A 168 0.99 22.79 4.06
CA ALA A 168 1.15 21.43 4.50
C ALA A 168 0.85 20.50 3.32
N ILE A 169 1.86 19.75 2.86
CA ILE A 169 1.78 18.87 1.68
C ILE A 169 1.87 17.43 2.15
N LYS A 170 0.91 16.61 1.77
CA LYS A 170 0.95 15.18 2.02
C LYS A 170 2.07 14.56 1.20
N VAL A 171 2.85 13.67 1.83
CA VAL A 171 3.94 12.93 1.21
C VAL A 171 3.75 11.44 1.47
N GLU A 172 3.69 10.67 0.41
CA GLU A 172 3.61 9.21 0.47
C GLU A 172 4.91 8.60 -0.05
N PHE A 173 5.47 7.66 0.73
CA PHE A 173 6.61 6.86 0.33
C PHE A 173 6.12 5.46 -0.04
N GLU A 174 5.86 5.24 -1.34
CA GLU A 174 5.29 4.02 -1.87
C GLU A 174 6.31 2.89 -1.97
N PRO A 175 6.20 1.81 -1.17
CA PRO A 175 7.11 0.67 -1.24
C PRO A 175 6.93 -0.11 -2.54
N VAL A 176 8.02 -0.29 -3.28
CA VAL A 176 8.06 -1.12 -4.49
C VAL A 176 9.24 -2.08 -4.40
N LYS A 177 9.02 -3.37 -4.68
CA LYS A 177 10.10 -4.37 -4.68
C LYS A 177 11.09 -4.11 -5.80
N GLU A 178 12.38 -4.33 -5.55
CA GLU A 178 13.36 -4.45 -6.62
C GLU A 178 13.12 -5.71 -7.46
N TRP A 179 13.56 -5.71 -8.70
CA TRP A 179 13.39 -6.84 -9.62
C TRP A 179 13.88 -8.18 -9.04
N LYS A 180 15.00 -8.17 -8.32
CA LYS A 180 15.57 -9.35 -7.66
C LYS A 180 14.72 -9.89 -6.49
N GLU A 181 13.83 -9.07 -5.93
CA GLU A 181 12.96 -9.41 -4.82
C GLU A 181 11.58 -9.92 -5.29
N ILE A 182 11.27 -9.77 -6.58
CA ILE A 182 10.00 -10.18 -7.16
C ILE A 182 10.03 -11.69 -7.39
N GLN A 183 9.14 -12.39 -6.70
CA GLN A 183 8.79 -13.77 -7.00
C GLN A 183 7.50 -13.78 -7.82
N ASN A 184 7.55 -14.34 -9.03
CA ASN A 184 6.36 -14.43 -9.87
C ASN A 184 5.43 -15.57 -9.37
N GLU A 185 4.75 -15.33 -8.27
CA GLU A 185 3.80 -16.28 -7.70
C GLU A 185 2.69 -16.65 -8.70
N TYR A 186 2.27 -15.73 -9.55
CA TYR A 186 1.23 -15.99 -10.55
C TYR A 186 1.66 -17.00 -11.62
N GLY A 187 2.97 -17.17 -11.84
CA GLY A 187 3.50 -18.23 -12.71
C GLY A 187 3.32 -19.64 -12.14
N ASP A 188 3.29 -19.78 -10.81
CA ASP A 188 3.10 -21.03 -10.11
C ASP A 188 1.61 -21.31 -9.78
N ILE A 189 0.78 -20.27 -9.71
CA ILE A 189 -0.65 -20.41 -9.40
C ILE A 189 -1.41 -20.93 -10.60
N LYS A 190 -2.06 -22.07 -10.42
CA LYS A 190 -2.98 -22.66 -11.41
C LYS A 190 -4.35 -22.05 -11.32
N LYS A 191 -4.85 -21.85 -10.09
CA LYS A 191 -6.20 -21.37 -9.86
C LYS A 191 -6.38 -20.83 -8.45
N ILE A 192 -7.11 -19.73 -8.32
CA ILE A 192 -7.65 -19.24 -7.06
C ILE A 192 -9.17 -19.41 -7.08
N THR A 193 -9.69 -20.06 -6.04
CA THR A 193 -11.13 -20.35 -5.93
C THR A 193 -11.67 -19.78 -4.63
N TRP A 194 -12.67 -18.92 -4.71
CA TRP A 194 -13.40 -18.42 -3.57
C TRP A 194 -14.12 -19.58 -2.83
N ARG A 195 -14.00 -19.59 -1.50
CA ARG A 195 -14.54 -20.64 -0.62
C ARG A 195 -15.58 -20.13 0.38
N GLY A 196 -15.70 -18.83 0.51
CA GLY A 196 -16.65 -18.22 1.42
C GLY A 196 -16.08 -17.00 2.13
N TRP A 197 -16.73 -16.62 3.19
CA TRP A 197 -16.30 -15.54 4.08
C TRP A 197 -15.83 -16.13 5.39
N VAL A 198 -14.79 -15.55 5.98
CA VAL A 198 -14.17 -16.08 7.19
C VAL A 198 -13.88 -14.96 8.18
N LYS A 199 -14.00 -15.29 9.47
CA LYS A 199 -13.51 -14.50 10.59
C LYS A 199 -12.56 -15.35 11.42
N ALA A 200 -11.40 -14.83 11.72
CA ALA A 200 -10.35 -15.57 12.43
C ALA A 200 -9.56 -14.68 13.39
N LEU A 201 -9.04 -15.30 14.44
CA LEU A 201 -7.93 -14.79 15.23
C LEU A 201 -6.66 -15.46 14.73
N ALA A 202 -5.64 -14.66 14.49
CA ALA A 202 -4.37 -15.16 13.97
C ALA A 202 -3.19 -14.45 14.63
N CYS A 203 -2.02 -15.09 14.57
CA CYS A 203 -0.74 -14.49 14.93
C CYS A 203 0.07 -14.25 13.65
N ILE A 204 0.62 -13.06 13.50
CA ILE A 204 1.52 -12.72 12.39
C ILE A 204 2.84 -13.46 12.60
N ARG A 205 3.24 -14.30 11.64
CA ARG A 205 4.51 -15.02 11.67
C ARG A 205 5.59 -14.36 10.83
N GLU A 206 5.17 -13.65 9.77
CA GLU A 206 6.06 -12.90 8.90
C GLU A 206 5.30 -11.72 8.28
N ASP A 207 5.91 -10.55 8.27
CA ASP A 207 5.37 -9.28 7.77
C ASP A 207 6.26 -8.60 6.71
N VAL A 208 7.29 -9.31 6.24
CA VAL A 208 8.31 -8.78 5.30
C VAL A 208 7.70 -8.12 4.06
N ASP A 209 6.58 -8.63 3.60
CA ASP A 209 5.84 -8.08 2.46
C ASP A 209 4.58 -7.29 2.88
N GLY A 210 4.44 -6.96 4.15
CA GLY A 210 3.30 -6.21 4.68
C GLY A 210 3.24 -4.75 4.21
N SER A 211 4.38 -4.17 3.83
CA SER A 211 4.47 -2.79 3.33
C SER A 211 4.22 -2.65 1.82
N PHE A 212 4.28 -3.74 1.08
CA PHE A 212 4.12 -3.71 -0.39
C PHE A 212 2.64 -3.86 -0.81
N MET A 213 2.37 -3.66 -2.07
CA MET A 213 1.05 -3.89 -2.64
C MET A 213 1.11 -5.03 -3.68
N PRO A 214 0.36 -6.15 -3.47
CA PRO A 214 -0.46 -6.43 -2.30
C PRO A 214 0.37 -6.64 -1.04
N SER A 215 -0.22 -6.29 0.12
CA SER A 215 0.38 -6.60 1.42
C SER A 215 0.20 -8.08 1.72
N VAL A 216 1.26 -8.74 2.17
CA VAL A 216 1.23 -10.15 2.50
C VAL A 216 1.72 -10.37 3.92
N TYR A 217 0.90 -11.05 4.71
CA TYR A 217 1.19 -11.44 6.09
C TYR A 217 1.11 -12.95 6.19
N ARG A 218 2.22 -13.64 6.51
CA ARG A 218 2.18 -15.04 6.89
C ARG A 218 1.57 -15.16 8.27
N VAL A 219 0.63 -16.07 8.45
CA VAL A 219 -0.13 -16.16 9.69
C VAL A 219 -0.19 -17.60 10.19
N GLU A 220 -0.33 -17.73 11.51
CA GLU A 220 -0.85 -18.92 12.17
C GLU A 220 -2.24 -18.60 12.70
N VAL A 221 -3.24 -19.33 12.23
CA VAL A 221 -4.60 -19.16 12.73
C VAL A 221 -4.71 -19.77 14.12
N LEU A 222 -5.06 -18.95 15.10
CA LEU A 222 -5.26 -19.36 16.49
C LEU A 222 -6.67 -19.90 16.69
N GLU A 223 -7.65 -19.25 16.07
CA GLU A 223 -9.06 -19.62 16.18
C GLU A 223 -9.82 -19.19 14.93
N LEU A 224 -10.63 -20.09 14.40
CA LEU A 224 -11.58 -19.81 13.32
C LEU A 224 -12.94 -19.52 13.93
N LEU A 225 -13.32 -18.25 13.97
CA LEU A 225 -14.55 -17.79 14.65
C LEU A 225 -15.79 -18.05 13.78
N GLU A 226 -15.69 -17.86 12.46
CA GLU A 226 -16.81 -18.01 11.53
C GLU A 226 -16.29 -18.40 10.14
N GLY A 227 -17.04 -19.22 9.43
CA GLY A 227 -16.79 -19.59 8.03
C GLY A 227 -16.46 -21.06 7.82
N PRO A 228 -16.04 -21.45 6.62
CA PRO A 228 -15.67 -22.83 6.30
C PRO A 228 -14.48 -23.30 7.15
N LYS A 229 -14.59 -24.50 7.71
CA LYS A 229 -13.52 -25.09 8.52
C LYS A 229 -12.41 -25.58 7.61
N VAL A 230 -11.26 -24.96 7.72
CA VAL A 230 -9.99 -25.30 7.06
C VAL A 230 -8.86 -25.11 8.07
N ASP A 231 -7.78 -25.86 7.93
CA ASP A 231 -6.65 -25.90 8.86
C ASP A 231 -5.32 -25.46 8.21
N ASP A 232 -5.36 -25.09 6.93
CA ASP A 232 -4.21 -24.73 6.12
C ASP A 232 -4.26 -23.27 5.59
N ILE A 233 -4.77 -22.34 6.39
CA ILE A 233 -4.69 -20.90 6.08
C ILE A 233 -3.26 -20.45 6.36
N GLU A 234 -2.51 -20.16 5.29
CA GLU A 234 -1.09 -19.79 5.41
C GLU A 234 -0.86 -18.28 5.48
N ARG A 235 -1.76 -17.47 4.89
CA ARG A 235 -1.53 -16.04 4.78
C ARG A 235 -2.81 -15.21 4.72
N VAL A 236 -2.67 -13.93 5.09
CA VAL A 236 -3.58 -12.84 4.72
C VAL A 236 -2.92 -12.05 3.59
N ILE A 237 -3.66 -11.82 2.51
CA ILE A 237 -3.24 -10.97 1.40
C ILE A 237 -4.20 -9.79 1.24
N SER A 238 -3.70 -8.57 1.23
CA SER A 238 -4.51 -7.37 1.10
C SER A 238 -4.15 -6.58 -0.16
N TYR A 239 -5.16 -6.33 -0.99
CA TYR A 239 -5.13 -5.40 -2.10
C TYR A 239 -5.73 -4.04 -1.71
N LEU A 240 -5.94 -3.81 -0.40
CA LEU A 240 -6.49 -2.59 0.15
C LEU A 240 -5.38 -1.80 0.83
N GLU A 241 -5.19 -0.59 0.35
CA GLU A 241 -4.15 0.31 0.85
C GLU A 241 -4.31 0.60 2.35
N GLU A 242 -5.53 0.68 2.82
CA GLU A 242 -5.86 0.91 4.23
C GLU A 242 -5.23 -0.13 5.16
N PHE A 243 -4.98 -1.35 4.66
CA PHE A 243 -4.41 -2.45 5.43
C PHE A 243 -2.96 -2.79 5.06
N ARG A 244 -2.27 -1.89 4.35
CA ARG A 244 -0.83 -1.93 4.16
C ARG A 244 -0.11 -1.57 5.47
N MET A 245 0.97 -2.26 5.83
CA MET A 245 1.69 -2.08 7.11
C MET A 245 0.77 -2.11 8.34
N GLN A 246 -0.18 -3.03 8.37
CA GLN A 246 -1.25 -3.01 9.37
C GLN A 246 -0.86 -3.74 10.67
N ALA A 247 0.03 -4.74 10.58
CA ALA A 247 0.47 -5.53 11.70
C ALA A 247 1.90 -6.00 11.49
N TRP A 248 2.61 -6.30 12.60
CA TRP A 248 3.98 -6.78 12.62
C TRP A 248 4.08 -8.19 13.17
N LYS A 249 5.24 -8.80 12.97
CA LYS A 249 5.54 -10.13 13.47
C LYS A 249 5.22 -10.25 14.96
N ASP A 250 4.67 -11.40 15.33
CA ASP A 250 4.24 -11.82 16.66
C ASP A 250 3.01 -11.07 17.22
N GLU A 251 2.45 -10.10 16.50
CA GLU A 251 1.18 -9.48 16.87
C GLU A 251 0.00 -10.42 16.62
N LYS A 252 -0.97 -10.39 17.53
CA LYS A 252 -2.26 -11.08 17.37
C LYS A 252 -3.23 -10.16 16.68
N VAL A 253 -3.91 -10.68 15.66
CA VAL A 253 -4.83 -9.92 14.82
C VAL A 253 -6.21 -10.58 14.73
N TYR A 254 -7.23 -9.75 14.61
CA TYR A 254 -8.52 -10.16 14.09
C TYR A 254 -8.53 -9.90 12.59
N VAL A 255 -8.96 -10.91 11.83
CA VAL A 255 -9.05 -10.85 10.38
C VAL A 255 -10.44 -11.26 9.93
N GLU A 256 -11.04 -10.45 9.05
CA GLU A 256 -12.31 -10.78 8.39
C GLU A 256 -12.20 -10.49 6.89
N GLY A 257 -12.48 -11.51 6.06
CA GLY A 257 -12.31 -11.37 4.62
C GLY A 257 -12.75 -12.60 3.82
N ASN A 258 -12.37 -12.61 2.55
CA ASN A 258 -12.67 -13.71 1.63
C ASN A 258 -11.71 -14.88 1.88
N LEU A 259 -12.25 -16.06 2.16
CA LEU A 259 -11.47 -17.29 2.15
C LEU A 259 -11.33 -17.77 0.71
N GLU A 260 -10.08 -17.94 0.28
CA GLU A 260 -9.75 -18.44 -1.06
C GLU A 260 -8.85 -19.67 -0.95
N LYS A 261 -9.10 -20.69 -1.78
CA LYS A 261 -8.17 -21.81 -2.02
C LYS A 261 -7.25 -21.45 -3.17
N VAL A 262 -5.96 -21.53 -2.94
CA VAL A 262 -4.90 -21.32 -3.93
C VAL A 262 -4.35 -22.67 -4.34
N GLU A 263 -4.48 -23.01 -5.61
CA GLU A 263 -3.93 -24.23 -6.20
C GLU A 263 -2.68 -23.86 -7.02
N THR A 264 -1.55 -24.45 -6.67
CA THR A 264 -0.27 -24.21 -7.32
C THR A 264 0.25 -25.46 -8.03
N GLN A 265 1.39 -25.36 -8.69
CA GLN A 265 2.05 -26.53 -9.27
C GLN A 265 2.54 -27.51 -8.20
N ARG A 266 2.80 -27.05 -6.97
CA ARG A 266 3.40 -27.80 -5.86
C ARG A 266 2.41 -28.31 -4.83
N GLY A 267 1.18 -27.81 -4.83
CA GLY A 267 0.15 -28.16 -3.85
C GLY A 267 -0.95 -27.13 -3.77
N SER A 268 -1.66 -27.10 -2.66
CA SER A 268 -2.69 -26.09 -2.42
C SER A 268 -2.68 -25.66 -0.96
N PHE A 269 -3.12 -24.44 -0.70
CA PHE A 269 -3.30 -23.86 0.62
C PHE A 269 -4.49 -22.90 0.61
N HIS A 270 -4.91 -22.41 1.77
CA HIS A 270 -5.91 -21.37 1.87
C HIS A 270 -5.27 -20.03 2.25
N GLN A 271 -5.93 -18.94 1.81
CA GLN A 271 -5.58 -17.58 2.18
C GLN A 271 -6.84 -16.78 2.51
N ILE A 272 -6.67 -15.74 3.36
CA ILE A 272 -7.70 -14.74 3.56
C ILE A 272 -7.35 -13.53 2.69
N THR A 273 -8.26 -13.16 1.78
CA THR A 273 -8.03 -12.07 0.83
C THR A 273 -8.91 -10.87 1.17
N LEU A 274 -8.26 -9.72 1.32
CA LEU A 274 -8.91 -8.41 1.47
C LEU A 274 -8.80 -7.68 0.14
N THR A 275 -9.94 -7.36 -0.48
CA THR A 275 -9.97 -6.83 -1.85
C THR A 275 -11.20 -5.98 -2.12
N TYR A 276 -11.15 -5.17 -3.16
CA TYR A 276 -12.29 -4.39 -3.61
C TYR A 276 -13.46 -5.29 -4.02
N GLY A 277 -14.64 -4.99 -3.51
CA GLY A 277 -15.83 -5.78 -3.76
C GLY A 277 -17.05 -5.32 -2.97
N PRO A 278 -18.17 -6.06 -3.05
CA PRO A 278 -19.42 -5.68 -2.38
C PRO A 278 -19.31 -5.54 -0.86
N ARG A 279 -18.44 -6.33 -0.23
CA ARG A 279 -18.19 -6.33 1.22
C ARG A 279 -16.92 -5.56 1.62
N TYR A 280 -16.51 -4.57 0.83
CA TYR A 280 -15.29 -3.79 1.04
C TYR A 280 -15.16 -3.24 2.46
N TYR A 281 -16.19 -2.63 3.00
CA TYR A 281 -16.18 -2.01 4.32
C TYR A 281 -16.37 -2.99 5.50
N GLU A 282 -16.56 -4.27 5.23
CA GLU A 282 -16.65 -5.32 6.24
C GLU A 282 -15.31 -6.02 6.48
N GLN A 283 -14.42 -5.95 5.51
CA GLN A 283 -13.09 -6.54 5.57
C GLN A 283 -12.21 -5.79 6.57
N VAL A 284 -11.35 -6.53 7.25
CA VAL A 284 -10.38 -5.95 8.17
C VAL A 284 -9.25 -6.91 8.47
N ILE A 285 -8.08 -6.36 8.74
CA ILE A 285 -7.02 -6.93 9.57
C ILE A 285 -6.69 -5.87 10.62
N LYS A 286 -6.76 -6.22 11.91
CA LYS A 286 -6.45 -5.30 13.00
C LYS A 286 -5.81 -6.02 14.18
N VAL A 287 -4.90 -5.35 14.85
CA VAL A 287 -4.22 -5.83 16.06
C VAL A 287 -5.19 -5.84 17.25
N LEU A 288 -5.12 -6.86 18.09
CA LEU A 288 -6.05 -7.08 19.20
C LEU A 288 -5.65 -6.37 20.49
N GLU A 289 -4.37 -6.15 20.74
CA GLU A 289 -3.87 -5.78 22.07
C GLU A 289 -3.93 -4.28 22.43
N HIS A 290 -4.63 -3.45 21.64
CA HIS A 290 -4.69 -2.00 21.85
C HIS A 290 -6.11 -1.40 21.71
N VAL A 291 -7.13 -2.19 21.97
CA VAL A 291 -8.53 -1.72 21.97
C VAL A 291 -8.98 -1.36 23.38
#